data_749603db520b22af92828bc42ca4c3f1
#
_entry.id   749603db520b22af92828bc42ca4c3f1
#
_cell.length_a   1.000
_cell.length_b   1.000
_cell.length_c   1.000
_cell.angle_alpha   90.00
_cell.angle_beta   90.00
_cell.angle_gamma   90.00
#
_symmetry.space_group_name_H-M   'P 1'
#
loop_
_entity.id
_entity.type
_entity.pdbx_description
1 polymer ?
#
loop_
_entity_poly.entity_id
_entity_poly.type
_entity_poly.pdbx_seq_one_letter_code
_entity_poly.pdbx_strand_id
1 'polypeptide(L)'
;NMMFCVVVPMVFCSICSAIANMPSAKRAGKVMGVTIGTFFVTAGIASVIMYAVMRVFPVVTGTYDVPQADPSAVMGVGDMIVSFFTKPDFVELLSRRAILPLIVFAVIIGFGVQMQGGPETMTAKLLEDITGCIMKAVQIVTYYAPIGFFGFFANLVADYGPELIGDYGRTLIIYYALCFAYMFTFFPLYARFGGGKGAVKVMFQNLFKPAAVSFGTCSSVATIPTNMEAAEETGISKDVSKVVLPMGATMHMDGSAMSAIIKVAFLFGVFGKDFGTWEAILAIVVAVFSSVAMSGIPGGGGTGELVLCTVFFPDQLAIAYPIALALGNLVDPPATMVNAAGDYVASYIVESFVTGKNWLQKKLHPEQYKK
;
A
#
# COMPACT_ATOMS: atom_id res chain seq x y z
N ASN A 1 21.21 -7.88 -3.17
CA ASN A 1 21.60 -8.06 -1.75
C ASN A 1 21.61 -6.73 -0.95
N MET A 2 22.08 -5.59 -1.52
CA MET A 2 22.11 -4.29 -0.79
C MET A 2 20.72 -3.82 -0.36
N MET A 3 19.70 -3.94 -1.22
CA MET A 3 18.31 -3.62 -0.87
C MET A 3 17.80 -4.48 0.30
N PHE A 4 18.21 -5.73 0.38
CA PHE A 4 17.78 -6.62 1.46
C PHE A 4 18.29 -6.20 2.85
N CYS A 5 19.44 -5.52 2.92
CA CYS A 5 20.03 -5.09 4.20
C CYS A 5 19.26 -3.92 4.83
N VAL A 6 18.63 -3.07 4.02
CA VAL A 6 17.93 -1.87 4.51
C VAL A 6 16.47 -2.14 4.87
N VAL A 7 15.90 -3.30 4.50
CA VAL A 7 14.46 -3.56 4.65
C VAL A 7 14.03 -3.61 6.11
N VAL A 8 14.72 -4.37 6.95
CA VAL A 8 14.38 -4.52 8.38
C VAL A 8 14.39 -3.16 9.10
N PRO A 9 15.47 -2.39 9.07
CA PRO A 9 15.49 -1.07 9.70
C PRO A 9 14.48 -0.11 9.06
N MET A 10 14.27 -0.17 7.74
CA MET A 10 13.30 0.68 7.05
C MET A 10 11.86 0.39 7.52
N VAL A 11 11.43 -0.87 7.52
CA VAL A 11 10.09 -1.27 7.97
C VAL A 11 9.87 -0.84 9.41
N PHE A 12 10.81 -1.13 10.30
CA PHE A 12 10.69 -0.77 11.71
C PHE A 12 10.57 0.76 11.91
N CYS A 13 11.55 1.52 11.40
CA CYS A 13 11.60 2.96 11.62
C CYS A 13 10.45 3.71 10.93
N SER A 14 10.06 3.33 9.70
CA SER A 14 9.00 4.02 8.97
C SER A 14 7.63 3.83 9.64
N ILE A 15 7.32 2.62 10.09
CA ILE A 15 6.04 2.34 10.78
C ILE A 15 6.01 3.01 12.15
N CYS A 16 7.07 2.86 12.95
CA CYS A 16 7.16 3.54 14.24
C CYS A 16 7.01 5.06 14.09
N SER A 17 7.73 5.66 13.10
CA SER A 17 7.67 7.10 12.84
C SER A 17 6.28 7.54 12.42
N ALA A 18 5.63 6.81 11.51
CA ALA A 18 4.28 7.15 11.04
C ALA A 18 3.27 7.20 12.19
N ILE A 19 3.32 6.20 13.10
CA ILE A 19 2.39 6.12 14.24
C ILE A 19 2.78 7.13 15.34
N ALA A 20 4.06 7.28 15.65
CA ALA A 20 4.53 8.20 16.68
C ALA A 20 4.19 9.66 16.36
N ASN A 21 4.17 10.03 15.09
CA ASN A 21 3.88 11.38 14.63
C ASN A 21 2.38 11.69 14.43
N MET A 22 1.49 10.78 14.83
CA MET A 22 0.04 11.02 14.79
C MET A 22 -0.40 12.10 15.78
N PRO A 23 -1.31 13.04 15.42
CA PRO A 23 -1.81 14.07 16.32
C PRO A 23 -2.60 13.52 17.52
N SER A 24 -2.35 14.03 18.73
CA SER A 24 -2.84 13.46 20.01
C SER A 24 -4.12 14.05 20.59
N ALA A 25 -4.81 15.00 19.94
CA ALA A 25 -6.02 15.63 20.48
C ALA A 25 -7.25 14.68 20.41
N LYS A 26 -8.18 14.77 21.39
CA LYS A 26 -9.40 13.90 21.45
C LYS A 26 -10.24 13.90 20.16
N ARG A 27 -10.37 15.04 19.48
CA ARG A 27 -11.06 15.14 18.18
C ARG A 27 -10.22 14.54 17.05
N ALA A 28 -8.92 14.76 17.07
CA ALA A 28 -7.96 14.11 16.17
C ALA A 28 -7.99 12.58 16.34
N GLY A 29 -8.16 12.06 17.56
CA GLY A 29 -8.31 10.63 17.81
C GLY A 29 -9.54 10.02 17.13
N LYS A 30 -10.69 10.72 17.10
CA LYS A 30 -11.86 10.25 16.35
C LYS A 30 -11.62 10.30 14.85
N VAL A 31 -11.07 11.41 14.33
CA VAL A 31 -10.71 11.53 12.91
C VAL A 31 -9.76 10.40 12.52
N MET A 32 -8.70 10.19 13.30
CA MET A 32 -7.69 9.17 13.09
C MET A 32 -8.27 7.75 13.09
N GLY A 33 -9.11 7.40 14.08
CA GLY A 33 -9.72 6.07 14.16
C GLY A 33 -10.63 5.78 12.97
N VAL A 34 -11.45 6.75 12.55
CA VAL A 34 -12.28 6.62 11.35
C VAL A 34 -11.43 6.54 10.08
N THR A 35 -10.35 7.31 10.00
CA THR A 35 -9.41 7.30 8.87
C THR A 35 -8.76 5.93 8.70
N ILE A 36 -8.18 5.39 9.78
CA ILE A 36 -7.55 4.07 9.76
C ILE A 36 -8.57 3.00 9.35
N GLY A 37 -9.75 3.01 9.98
CA GLY A 37 -10.83 2.07 9.64
C GLY A 37 -11.24 2.17 8.16
N THR A 38 -11.34 3.40 7.61
CA THR A 38 -11.66 3.63 6.20
C THR A 38 -10.57 3.02 5.31
N PHE A 39 -9.29 3.30 5.58
CA PHE A 39 -8.17 2.80 4.78
C PHE A 39 -8.08 1.27 4.76
N PHE A 40 -8.27 0.61 5.91
CA PHE A 40 -8.29 -0.85 5.95
C PHE A 40 -9.46 -1.45 5.18
N VAL A 41 -10.64 -0.84 5.26
CA VAL A 41 -11.83 -1.32 4.53
C VAL A 41 -11.65 -1.14 3.03
N THR A 42 -11.20 0.01 2.56
CA THR A 42 -11.00 0.27 1.13
C THR A 42 -9.90 -0.60 0.55
N ALA A 43 -8.77 -0.79 1.26
CA ALA A 43 -7.69 -1.70 0.86
C ALA A 43 -8.18 -3.17 0.77
N GLY A 44 -9.02 -3.61 1.71
CA GLY A 44 -9.66 -4.91 1.66
C GLY A 44 -10.57 -5.08 0.45
N ILE A 45 -11.42 -4.08 0.17
CA ILE A 45 -12.28 -4.07 -1.03
C ILE A 45 -11.43 -4.11 -2.31
N ALA A 46 -10.41 -3.29 -2.41
CA ALA A 46 -9.49 -3.24 -3.56
C ALA A 46 -8.81 -4.59 -3.81
N SER A 47 -8.33 -5.24 -2.74
CA SER A 47 -7.70 -6.57 -2.81
C SER A 47 -8.67 -7.65 -3.29
N VAL A 48 -9.90 -7.66 -2.77
CA VAL A 48 -10.96 -8.62 -3.18
C VAL A 48 -11.32 -8.44 -4.66
N ILE A 49 -11.42 -7.19 -5.13
CA ILE A 49 -11.71 -6.89 -6.52
C ILE A 49 -10.59 -7.42 -7.42
N MET A 50 -9.34 -7.16 -7.06
CA MET A 50 -8.20 -7.68 -7.82
C MET A 50 -8.21 -9.20 -7.87
N TYR A 51 -8.47 -9.87 -6.74
CA TYR A 51 -8.60 -11.33 -6.73
C TYR A 51 -9.71 -11.82 -7.66
N ALA A 52 -10.88 -11.19 -7.64
CA ALA A 52 -11.98 -11.55 -8.53
C ALA A 52 -11.59 -11.39 -10.02
N VAL A 53 -10.85 -10.32 -10.35
CA VAL A 53 -10.34 -10.10 -11.71
C VAL A 53 -9.33 -11.18 -12.10
N MET A 54 -8.44 -11.59 -11.19
CA MET A 54 -7.46 -12.67 -11.45
C MET A 54 -8.11 -14.03 -11.69
N ARG A 55 -9.26 -14.28 -11.09
CA ARG A 55 -10.05 -15.53 -11.36
C ARG A 55 -10.64 -15.56 -12.76
N VAL A 56 -10.92 -14.40 -13.35
CA VAL A 56 -11.48 -14.27 -14.71
C VAL A 56 -10.37 -14.13 -15.75
N PHE A 57 -9.31 -13.41 -15.41
CA PHE A 57 -8.19 -13.09 -16.30
C PHE A 57 -6.87 -13.56 -15.70
N PRO A 58 -6.46 -14.84 -15.84
CA PRO A 58 -5.18 -15.32 -15.35
C PRO A 58 -4.01 -14.50 -15.94
N VAL A 59 -3.05 -14.13 -15.09
CA VAL A 59 -1.91 -13.28 -15.48
C VAL A 59 -0.79 -14.06 -16.14
N VAL A 60 -0.61 -15.32 -15.74
CA VAL A 60 0.39 -16.23 -16.30
C VAL A 60 -0.31 -17.29 -17.12
N THR A 61 0.16 -17.49 -18.36
CA THR A 61 -0.37 -18.47 -19.29
C THR A 61 0.72 -19.46 -19.79
N GLY A 62 1.98 -19.11 -19.58
CA GLY A 62 3.13 -19.96 -19.87
C GLY A 62 3.37 -21.00 -18.76
N THR A 63 4.16 -21.99 -19.08
CA THR A 63 4.73 -22.96 -18.12
C THR A 63 6.23 -22.72 -18.02
N TYR A 64 6.72 -22.57 -16.78
CA TYR A 64 8.13 -22.23 -16.51
C TYR A 64 8.76 -23.35 -15.70
N ASP A 65 9.96 -23.78 -16.09
CA ASP A 65 10.74 -24.73 -15.34
C ASP A 65 11.57 -23.99 -14.27
N VAL A 66 10.93 -23.77 -13.12
CA VAL A 66 11.54 -23.08 -12.00
C VAL A 66 11.90 -24.11 -10.93
N PRO A 67 13.10 -24.03 -10.30
CA PRO A 67 13.48 -24.93 -9.23
C PRO A 67 12.41 -24.95 -8.13
N GLN A 68 11.82 -26.12 -7.89
CA GLN A 68 10.87 -26.33 -6.81
C GLN A 68 11.63 -26.44 -5.48
N ALA A 69 11.18 -25.71 -4.47
CA ALA A 69 11.67 -25.94 -3.11
C ALA A 69 11.09 -27.25 -2.57
N ASP A 70 11.88 -28.00 -1.82
CA ASP A 70 11.39 -29.14 -1.07
C ASP A 70 10.23 -28.69 -0.16
N PRO A 71 9.13 -29.43 -0.08
CA PRO A 71 8.03 -29.08 0.82
C PRO A 71 8.55 -29.15 2.26
N SER A 72 8.93 -28.01 2.80
CA SER A 72 9.24 -27.86 4.23
C SER A 72 8.03 -28.30 5.04
N ALA A 73 8.29 -28.96 6.18
CA ALA A 73 7.27 -29.51 7.06
C ALA A 73 6.10 -28.55 7.26
N VAL A 74 4.91 -29.00 6.95
CA VAL A 74 3.68 -28.21 7.06
C VAL A 74 3.48 -27.83 8.53
N MET A 75 3.72 -26.57 8.87
CA MET A 75 3.41 -26.05 10.20
C MET A 75 1.88 -26.10 10.42
N GLY A 76 1.46 -26.44 11.63
CA GLY A 76 0.05 -26.36 12.02
C GLY A 76 -0.51 -24.95 11.79
N VAL A 77 -1.77 -24.83 11.35
CA VAL A 77 -2.41 -23.52 11.07
C VAL A 77 -2.32 -22.57 12.27
N GLY A 78 -2.46 -23.08 13.50
CA GLY A 78 -2.33 -22.30 14.74
C GLY A 78 -0.92 -21.74 14.92
N ASP A 79 0.10 -22.58 14.76
CA ASP A 79 1.51 -22.16 14.89
C ASP A 79 1.91 -21.18 13.77
N MET A 80 1.36 -21.37 12.57
CA MET A 80 1.54 -20.46 11.46
C MET A 80 0.97 -19.07 11.80
N ILE A 81 -0.26 -18.99 12.30
CA ILE A 81 -0.88 -17.70 12.71
C ILE A 81 -0.04 -17.04 13.81
N VAL A 82 0.35 -17.77 14.86
CA VAL A 82 1.19 -17.23 15.94
C VAL A 82 2.53 -16.74 15.39
N SER A 83 3.17 -17.50 14.50
CA SER A 83 4.46 -17.12 13.90
C SER A 83 4.40 -15.89 13.00
N PHE A 84 3.22 -15.56 12.44
CA PHE A 84 3.00 -14.34 11.67
C PHE A 84 2.96 -13.08 12.54
N PHE A 85 2.54 -13.18 13.80
CA PHE A 85 2.34 -12.03 14.66
C PHE A 85 3.41 -11.88 15.75
N THR A 86 4.12 -12.96 16.09
CA THR A 86 5.05 -12.96 17.22
C THR A 86 6.34 -13.70 16.92
N LYS A 87 7.40 -13.32 17.62
CA LYS A 87 8.66 -14.06 17.76
C LYS A 87 9.05 -14.12 19.24
N PRO A 88 9.71 -15.19 19.68
CA PRO A 88 10.06 -15.36 21.08
C PRO A 88 11.15 -14.42 21.57
N ASP A 89 12.00 -13.89 20.65
CA ASP A 89 13.11 -13.02 20.99
C ASP A 89 13.17 -11.81 20.04
N PHE A 90 13.58 -10.67 20.58
CA PHE A 90 13.77 -9.42 19.82
C PHE A 90 14.79 -9.56 18.68
N VAL A 91 15.86 -10.34 18.91
CA VAL A 91 16.87 -10.56 17.86
C VAL A 91 16.29 -11.28 16.64
N GLU A 92 15.33 -12.18 16.86
CA GLU A 92 14.64 -12.87 15.76
C GLU A 92 13.76 -11.94 14.92
N LEU A 93 13.25 -10.84 15.50
CA LEU A 93 12.51 -9.82 14.74
C LEU A 93 13.38 -9.09 13.71
N LEU A 94 14.70 -9.02 13.95
CA LEU A 94 15.63 -8.35 13.04
C LEU A 94 15.98 -9.19 11.80
N SER A 95 15.32 -10.33 11.63
CA SER A 95 15.43 -11.17 10.43
C SER A 95 14.41 -10.75 9.37
N ARG A 96 14.83 -10.76 8.10
CA ARG A 96 13.93 -10.61 6.95
C ARG A 96 12.80 -11.67 6.92
N ARG A 97 13.01 -12.82 7.53
CA ARG A 97 12.00 -13.89 7.67
C ARG A 97 10.94 -13.57 8.72
N ALA A 98 11.10 -12.51 9.50
CA ALA A 98 10.20 -12.10 10.57
C ALA A 98 9.55 -10.71 10.31
N ILE A 99 9.34 -10.35 9.03
CA ILE A 99 8.83 -9.00 8.68
C ILE A 99 7.44 -8.75 9.24
N LEU A 100 6.52 -9.72 9.22
CA LEU A 100 5.17 -9.54 9.78
C LEU A 100 5.21 -9.33 11.31
N PRO A 101 5.89 -10.18 12.11
CA PRO A 101 6.10 -9.90 13.53
C PRO A 101 6.79 -8.55 13.79
N LEU A 102 7.75 -8.16 12.95
CA LEU A 102 8.42 -6.87 13.03
C LEU A 102 7.44 -5.70 12.82
N ILE A 103 6.52 -5.79 11.87
CA ILE A 103 5.47 -4.80 11.64
C ILE A 103 4.59 -4.65 12.89
N VAL A 104 4.12 -5.76 13.44
CA VAL A 104 3.29 -5.74 14.67
C VAL A 104 4.04 -5.09 15.82
N PHE A 105 5.29 -5.46 16.02
CA PHE A 105 6.15 -4.87 17.05
C PHE A 105 6.37 -3.37 16.82
N ALA A 106 6.64 -2.96 15.57
CA ALA A 106 6.82 -1.55 15.20
C ALA A 106 5.56 -0.71 15.47
N VAL A 107 4.38 -1.27 15.20
CA VAL A 107 3.08 -0.64 15.53
C VAL A 107 2.95 -0.42 17.04
N ILE A 108 3.25 -1.43 17.84
CA ILE A 108 3.19 -1.35 19.31
C ILE A 108 4.16 -0.28 19.84
N ILE A 109 5.40 -0.28 19.37
CA ILE A 109 6.40 0.73 19.76
C ILE A 109 5.98 2.13 19.31
N GLY A 110 5.46 2.28 18.09
CA GLY A 110 4.94 3.55 17.58
C GLY A 110 3.83 4.13 18.47
N PHE A 111 2.89 3.30 18.90
CA PHE A 111 1.87 3.70 19.89
C PHE A 111 2.49 4.03 21.26
N GLY A 112 3.50 3.28 21.71
CA GLY A 112 4.24 3.60 22.95
C GLY A 112 4.86 5.00 22.91
N VAL A 113 5.51 5.36 21.81
CA VAL A 113 6.07 6.69 21.60
C VAL A 113 4.98 7.76 21.53
N GLN A 114 3.89 7.49 20.81
CA GLN A 114 2.75 8.38 20.70
C GLN A 114 2.11 8.66 22.07
N MET A 115 1.93 7.64 22.92
CA MET A 115 1.41 7.78 24.28
C MET A 115 2.36 8.54 25.22
N GLN A 116 3.68 8.50 24.97
CA GLN A 116 4.68 9.21 25.77
C GLN A 116 4.75 10.71 25.47
N GLY A 117 4.15 11.17 24.37
CA GLY A 117 4.13 12.58 23.97
C GLY A 117 4.17 12.79 22.46
N GLY A 118 4.19 11.70 21.67
CA GLY A 118 4.07 11.72 20.22
C GLY A 118 5.16 12.56 19.52
N PRO A 119 4.75 13.46 18.60
CA PRO A 119 5.70 14.23 17.77
C PRO A 119 6.68 15.11 18.54
N GLU A 120 6.35 15.49 19.79
CA GLU A 120 7.21 16.33 20.61
C GLU A 120 8.39 15.56 21.22
N THR A 121 8.33 14.23 21.23
CA THR A 121 9.39 13.41 21.80
C THR A 121 10.64 13.38 20.94
N MET A 122 11.82 13.28 21.58
CA MET A 122 13.07 13.07 20.87
C MET A 122 13.06 11.75 20.08
N THR A 123 12.39 10.72 20.61
CA THR A 123 12.26 9.40 19.95
C THR A 123 11.49 9.49 18.63
N ALA A 124 10.38 10.24 18.59
CA ALA A 124 9.62 10.43 17.34
C ALA A 124 10.46 11.13 16.27
N LYS A 125 11.15 12.22 16.65
CA LYS A 125 12.05 12.98 15.76
C LYS A 125 13.21 12.10 15.26
N LEU A 126 13.82 11.31 16.15
CA LEU A 126 14.90 10.40 15.78
C LEU A 126 14.44 9.32 14.79
N LEU A 127 13.27 8.73 15.01
CA LEU A 127 12.70 7.74 14.09
C LEU A 127 12.40 8.34 12.70
N GLU A 128 11.95 9.57 12.65
CA GLU A 128 11.71 10.31 11.41
C GLU A 128 13.01 10.57 10.67
N ASP A 129 14.05 11.07 11.37
CA ASP A 129 15.38 11.34 10.80
C ASP A 129 16.04 10.05 10.29
N ILE A 130 16.01 8.96 11.07
CA ILE A 130 16.55 7.67 10.65
C ILE A 130 15.81 7.16 9.41
N THR A 131 14.48 7.26 9.38
CA THR A 131 13.68 6.91 8.21
C THR A 131 14.12 7.70 6.99
N GLY A 132 14.29 9.01 7.13
CA GLY A 132 14.80 9.89 6.08
C GLY A 132 16.18 9.47 5.55
N CYS A 133 17.12 9.15 6.45
CA CYS A 133 18.44 8.66 6.09
C CYS A 133 18.39 7.33 5.33
N ILE A 134 17.59 6.38 5.80
CA ILE A 134 17.42 5.07 5.14
C ILE A 134 16.84 5.26 3.73
N MET A 135 15.84 6.14 3.59
CA MET A 135 15.23 6.43 2.29
C MET A 135 16.23 7.06 1.30
N LYS A 136 17.12 7.92 1.77
CA LYS A 136 18.22 8.45 0.93
C LYS A 136 19.20 7.35 0.52
N ALA A 137 19.53 6.42 1.41
CA ALA A 137 20.36 5.27 1.08
C ALA A 137 19.69 4.37 0.02
N VAL A 138 18.38 4.10 0.16
CA VAL A 138 17.60 3.39 -0.87
C VAL A 138 17.64 4.13 -2.20
N GLN A 139 17.46 5.44 -2.21
CA GLN A 139 17.52 6.26 -3.43
C GLN A 139 18.88 6.13 -4.13
N ILE A 140 20.00 6.14 -3.39
CA ILE A 140 21.35 5.94 -3.94
C ILE A 140 21.46 4.56 -4.62
N VAL A 141 20.97 3.50 -3.96
CA VAL A 141 20.97 2.14 -4.53
C VAL A 141 20.08 2.06 -5.77
N THR A 142 18.98 2.81 -5.80
CA THR A 142 18.03 2.84 -6.93
C THR A 142 18.63 3.47 -8.19
N TYR A 143 19.65 4.32 -8.11
CA TYR A 143 20.37 4.79 -9.30
C TYR A 143 21.00 3.67 -10.13
N TYR A 144 21.34 2.55 -9.48
CA TYR A 144 21.84 1.35 -10.17
C TYR A 144 20.71 0.48 -10.76
N ALA A 145 19.45 0.73 -10.40
CA ALA A 145 18.32 -0.11 -10.77
C ALA A 145 18.15 -0.32 -12.30
N PRO A 146 18.32 0.70 -13.19
CA PRO A 146 18.17 0.48 -14.63
C PRO A 146 19.15 -0.57 -15.18
N ILE A 147 20.41 -0.54 -14.72
CA ILE A 147 21.42 -1.53 -15.12
C ILE A 147 21.09 -2.90 -14.54
N GLY A 148 20.71 -2.93 -13.27
CA GLY A 148 20.32 -4.15 -12.57
C GLY A 148 19.09 -4.80 -13.22
N PHE A 149 18.05 -4.04 -13.56
CA PHE A 149 16.86 -4.54 -14.23
C PHE A 149 17.15 -5.01 -15.65
N PHE A 150 17.97 -4.27 -16.43
CA PHE A 150 18.36 -4.73 -17.75
C PHE A 150 19.01 -6.13 -17.68
N GLY A 151 20.02 -6.29 -16.82
CA GLY A 151 20.70 -7.58 -16.64
C GLY A 151 19.75 -8.68 -16.12
N PHE A 152 18.85 -8.32 -15.19
CA PHE A 152 17.86 -9.24 -14.64
C PHE A 152 16.86 -9.73 -15.72
N PHE A 153 16.28 -8.81 -16.50
CA PHE A 153 15.35 -9.18 -17.57
C PHE A 153 16.04 -9.95 -18.69
N ALA A 154 17.29 -9.58 -19.06
CA ALA A 154 18.07 -10.33 -20.04
C ALA A 154 18.28 -11.80 -19.59
N ASN A 155 18.61 -11.99 -18.32
CA ASN A 155 18.76 -13.33 -17.74
C ASN A 155 17.42 -14.09 -17.70
N LEU A 156 16.32 -13.43 -17.27
CA LEU A 156 14.99 -14.05 -17.27
C LEU A 156 14.55 -14.52 -18.66
N VAL A 157 14.82 -13.71 -19.70
CA VAL A 157 14.49 -14.10 -21.08
C VAL A 157 15.37 -15.25 -21.56
N ALA A 158 16.64 -15.25 -21.16
CA ALA A 158 17.55 -16.37 -21.50
C ALA A 158 17.13 -17.69 -20.82
N ASP A 159 16.68 -17.62 -19.57
CA ASP A 159 16.34 -18.81 -18.77
C ASP A 159 14.91 -19.32 -19.03
N TYR A 160 13.93 -18.40 -19.19
CA TYR A 160 12.49 -18.73 -19.23
C TYR A 160 11.80 -18.40 -20.57
N GLY A 161 12.51 -17.83 -21.52
CA GLY A 161 11.99 -17.48 -22.84
C GLY A 161 11.22 -16.15 -22.91
N PRO A 162 10.84 -15.72 -24.12
CA PRO A 162 10.12 -14.47 -24.35
C PRO A 162 8.66 -14.49 -23.87
N GLU A 163 8.10 -15.68 -23.58
CA GLU A 163 6.75 -15.88 -23.06
C GLU A 163 6.54 -15.17 -21.72
N LEU A 164 7.58 -15.14 -20.88
CA LEU A 164 7.54 -14.43 -19.61
C LEU A 164 7.33 -12.93 -19.79
N ILE A 165 7.93 -12.31 -20.82
CA ILE A 165 7.69 -10.89 -21.14
C ILE A 165 6.23 -10.69 -21.56
N GLY A 166 5.65 -11.61 -22.29
CA GLY A 166 4.23 -11.59 -22.67
C GLY A 166 3.33 -11.58 -21.43
N ASP A 167 3.62 -12.42 -20.45
CA ASP A 167 2.88 -12.49 -19.19
C ASP A 167 3.07 -11.20 -18.34
N TYR A 168 4.26 -10.59 -18.34
CA TYR A 168 4.44 -9.25 -17.76
C TYR A 168 3.56 -8.20 -18.44
N GLY A 169 3.58 -8.16 -19.78
CA GLY A 169 2.74 -7.22 -20.56
C GLY A 169 1.26 -7.41 -20.28
N ARG A 170 0.79 -8.66 -20.24
CA ARG A 170 -0.59 -9.00 -19.89
C ARG A 170 -0.95 -8.53 -18.48
N THR A 171 -0.08 -8.77 -17.51
CA THR A 171 -0.24 -8.33 -16.12
C THR A 171 -0.38 -6.81 -16.03
N LEU A 172 0.47 -6.07 -16.73
CA LEU A 172 0.40 -4.61 -16.78
C LEU A 172 -0.92 -4.13 -17.37
N ILE A 173 -1.36 -4.67 -18.51
CA ILE A 173 -2.63 -4.27 -19.14
C ILE A 173 -3.79 -4.49 -18.18
N ILE A 174 -3.88 -5.65 -17.54
CA ILE A 174 -4.96 -5.97 -16.58
C ILE A 174 -4.91 -4.99 -15.42
N TYR A 175 -3.73 -4.75 -14.86
CA TYR A 175 -3.58 -3.89 -13.69
C TYR A 175 -3.92 -2.42 -13.99
N TYR A 176 -3.36 -1.86 -15.08
CA TYR A 176 -3.63 -0.48 -15.48
C TYR A 176 -5.12 -0.29 -15.77
N ALA A 177 -5.73 -1.19 -16.55
CA ALA A 177 -7.14 -1.13 -16.84
C ALA A 177 -8.00 -1.16 -15.56
N LEU A 178 -7.64 -2.01 -14.60
CA LEU A 178 -8.36 -2.11 -13.34
C LEU A 178 -8.18 -0.86 -12.46
N CYS A 179 -6.99 -0.27 -12.38
CA CYS A 179 -6.77 0.95 -11.62
C CYS A 179 -7.63 2.12 -12.15
N PHE A 180 -7.69 2.29 -13.48
CA PHE A 180 -8.58 3.29 -14.08
C PHE A 180 -10.05 2.94 -13.85
N ALA A 181 -10.44 1.68 -14.03
CA ALA A 181 -11.81 1.23 -13.74
C ALA A 181 -12.18 1.50 -12.28
N TYR A 182 -11.26 1.24 -11.33
CA TYR A 182 -11.45 1.51 -9.90
C TYR A 182 -11.67 3.00 -9.62
N MET A 183 -10.86 3.87 -10.22
CA MET A 183 -11.01 5.32 -10.10
C MET A 183 -12.37 5.81 -10.63
N PHE A 184 -12.87 5.25 -11.73
CA PHE A 184 -14.15 5.68 -12.32
C PHE A 184 -15.39 4.99 -11.74
N THR A 185 -15.22 3.91 -10.94
CA THR A 185 -16.35 3.16 -10.33
C THR A 185 -16.38 3.31 -8.81
N PHE A 186 -15.29 2.97 -8.12
CA PHE A 186 -15.25 2.95 -6.65
C PHE A 186 -15.06 4.33 -6.03
N PHE A 187 -14.27 5.22 -6.62
CA PHE A 187 -14.15 6.59 -6.14
C PHE A 187 -15.50 7.33 -6.14
N PRO A 188 -16.31 7.28 -7.23
CA PRO A 188 -17.68 7.81 -7.20
C PRO A 188 -18.55 7.19 -6.12
N LEU A 189 -18.44 5.87 -5.88
CA LEU A 189 -19.20 5.20 -4.82
C LEU A 189 -18.80 5.72 -3.44
N TYR A 190 -17.51 5.85 -3.17
CA TYR A 190 -16.99 6.38 -1.91
C TYR A 190 -17.37 7.85 -1.70
N ALA A 191 -17.22 8.68 -2.72
CA ALA A 191 -17.65 10.06 -2.67
C ALA A 191 -19.16 10.20 -2.44
N ARG A 192 -19.97 9.37 -3.13
CA ARG A 192 -21.42 9.30 -2.94
C ARG A 192 -21.81 8.87 -1.53
N PHE A 193 -21.12 7.87 -0.99
CA PHE A 193 -21.34 7.38 0.37
C PHE A 193 -21.01 8.46 1.42
N GLY A 194 -19.86 9.14 1.25
CA GLY A 194 -19.40 10.16 2.21
C GLY A 194 -20.05 11.53 2.04
N GLY A 195 -20.37 11.97 0.82
CA GLY A 195 -20.83 13.35 0.54
C GLY A 195 -22.30 13.45 0.10
N GLY A 196 -22.96 12.33 -0.23
CA GLY A 196 -24.37 12.33 -0.65
C GLY A 196 -24.61 12.87 -2.06
N LYS A 197 -25.74 13.56 -2.27
CA LYS A 197 -26.09 14.13 -3.58
C LYS A 197 -25.07 15.18 -4.03
N GLY A 198 -24.69 15.17 -5.31
CA GLY A 198 -23.71 16.13 -5.87
C GLY A 198 -22.25 15.81 -5.59
N ALA A 199 -21.94 14.90 -4.63
CA ALA A 199 -20.57 14.57 -4.25
C ALA A 199 -19.73 14.07 -5.42
N VAL A 200 -20.28 13.21 -6.27
CA VAL A 200 -19.58 12.66 -7.44
C VAL A 200 -19.15 13.78 -8.40
N LYS A 201 -20.01 14.76 -8.65
CA LYS A 201 -19.69 15.89 -9.52
C LYS A 201 -18.55 16.73 -8.93
N VAL A 202 -18.64 17.08 -7.64
CA VAL A 202 -17.62 17.88 -6.94
C VAL A 202 -16.30 17.10 -6.88
N MET A 203 -16.36 15.79 -6.62
CA MET A 203 -15.19 14.95 -6.61
C MET A 203 -14.45 14.98 -7.96
N PHE A 204 -15.14 14.76 -9.08
CA PHE A 204 -14.48 14.77 -10.40
C PHE A 204 -13.96 16.16 -10.81
N GLN A 205 -14.56 17.24 -10.33
CA GLN A 205 -14.03 18.58 -10.58
C GLN A 205 -12.64 18.78 -9.97
N ASN A 206 -12.34 18.09 -8.85
CA ASN A 206 -11.10 18.29 -8.09
C ASN A 206 -10.15 17.08 -8.11
N LEU A 207 -10.58 15.93 -8.64
CA LEU A 207 -9.82 14.67 -8.62
C LEU A 207 -8.65 14.64 -9.59
N PHE A 208 -8.81 15.19 -10.79
CA PHE A 208 -7.86 14.95 -11.89
C PHE A 208 -6.48 15.54 -11.64
N LYS A 209 -6.38 16.66 -10.94
CA LYS A 209 -5.09 17.29 -10.61
C LYS A 209 -4.25 16.40 -9.68
N PRO A 210 -4.73 15.94 -8.51
CA PRO A 210 -3.97 15.00 -7.69
C PRO A 210 -3.73 13.66 -8.38
N ALA A 211 -4.69 13.15 -9.18
CA ALA A 211 -4.51 11.92 -9.93
C ALA A 211 -3.35 12.03 -10.95
N ALA A 212 -3.26 13.13 -11.70
CA ALA A 212 -2.17 13.36 -12.66
C ALA A 212 -0.81 13.53 -11.96
N VAL A 213 -0.77 14.27 -10.85
CA VAL A 213 0.46 14.47 -10.07
C VAL A 213 0.96 13.14 -9.50
N SER A 214 0.09 12.36 -8.89
CA SER A 214 0.46 11.06 -8.31
C SER A 214 0.91 10.05 -9.36
N PHE A 215 0.19 9.98 -10.49
CA PHE A 215 0.56 9.12 -11.61
C PHE A 215 1.93 9.47 -12.20
N GLY A 216 2.19 10.78 -12.37
CA GLY A 216 3.45 11.25 -13.00
C GLY A 216 4.66 11.21 -12.06
N THR A 217 4.44 11.36 -10.75
CA THR A 217 5.53 11.41 -9.76
C THR A 217 5.78 10.07 -9.07
N CYS A 218 4.85 9.12 -9.12
CA CYS A 218 4.86 7.90 -8.32
C CYS A 218 5.06 8.20 -6.82
N SER A 219 4.52 9.33 -6.32
CA SER A 219 4.71 9.77 -4.94
C SER A 219 3.43 10.31 -4.32
N SER A 220 2.87 9.59 -3.36
CA SER A 220 1.75 10.05 -2.56
C SER A 220 2.13 11.28 -1.73
N VAL A 221 3.37 11.34 -1.22
CA VAL A 221 3.86 12.49 -0.44
C VAL A 221 3.92 13.76 -1.31
N ALA A 222 4.42 13.66 -2.55
CA ALA A 222 4.46 14.79 -3.48
C ALA A 222 3.04 15.25 -3.87
N THR A 223 2.03 14.42 -3.71
CA THR A 223 0.63 14.71 -4.05
C THR A 223 -0.13 15.39 -2.90
N ILE A 224 0.40 15.39 -1.66
CA ILE A 224 -0.27 16.01 -0.50
C ILE A 224 -0.72 17.45 -0.78
N PRO A 225 0.10 18.37 -1.35
CA PRO A 225 -0.34 19.74 -1.59
C PRO A 225 -1.55 19.83 -2.52
N THR A 226 -1.59 19.04 -3.59
CA THR A 226 -2.73 19.03 -4.54
C THR A 226 -3.97 18.38 -3.95
N ASN A 227 -3.82 17.38 -3.09
CA ASN A 227 -4.93 16.81 -2.32
C ASN A 227 -5.48 17.79 -1.30
N MET A 228 -4.62 18.59 -0.63
CA MET A 228 -5.06 19.64 0.30
C MET A 228 -5.89 20.72 -0.42
N GLU A 229 -5.44 21.16 -1.59
CA GLU A 229 -6.17 22.10 -2.45
C GLU A 229 -7.54 21.52 -2.86
N ALA A 230 -7.57 20.29 -3.36
CA ALA A 230 -8.81 19.60 -3.73
C ALA A 230 -9.78 19.45 -2.54
N ALA A 231 -9.27 19.15 -1.35
CA ALA A 231 -10.07 19.06 -0.12
C ALA A 231 -10.65 20.42 0.30
N GLU A 232 -9.88 21.51 0.19
CA GLU A 232 -10.32 22.86 0.51
C GLU A 232 -11.39 23.35 -0.47
N GLU A 233 -11.22 23.15 -1.78
CA GLU A 233 -12.20 23.47 -2.81
C GLU A 233 -13.50 22.69 -2.62
N THR A 234 -13.39 21.41 -2.26
CA THR A 234 -14.55 20.58 -1.92
C THR A 234 -15.26 21.05 -0.65
N GLY A 235 -14.51 21.64 0.32
CA GLY A 235 -15.00 22.08 1.61
C GLY A 235 -14.97 21.04 2.70
N ILE A 236 -14.06 20.11 2.57
CA ILE A 236 -13.66 19.21 3.66
C ILE A 236 -13.03 20.07 4.76
N SER A 237 -13.38 19.79 6.01
CA SER A 237 -12.89 20.58 7.15
C SER A 237 -11.36 20.44 7.30
N LYS A 238 -10.72 21.54 7.73
CA LYS A 238 -9.25 21.59 7.88
C LYS A 238 -8.72 20.60 8.90
N ASP A 239 -9.49 20.27 9.92
CA ASP A 239 -9.13 19.27 10.92
C ASP A 239 -9.21 17.84 10.37
N VAL A 240 -10.05 17.55 9.38
CA VAL A 240 -10.08 16.29 8.67
C VAL A 240 -8.95 16.22 7.63
N SER A 241 -8.84 17.21 6.74
CA SER A 241 -7.85 17.19 5.66
C SER A 241 -6.40 17.13 6.18
N LYS A 242 -6.09 17.87 7.26
CA LYS A 242 -4.76 17.88 7.89
C LYS A 242 -4.38 16.55 8.55
N VAL A 243 -5.33 15.69 8.83
CA VAL A 243 -5.07 14.34 9.38
C VAL A 243 -5.11 13.30 8.28
N VAL A 244 -6.20 13.26 7.50
CA VAL A 244 -6.43 12.20 6.50
C VAL A 244 -5.37 12.21 5.41
N LEU A 245 -5.05 13.38 4.84
CA LEU A 245 -4.18 13.44 3.65
C LEU A 245 -2.72 13.11 3.93
N PRO A 246 -2.08 13.61 5.02
CA PRO A 246 -0.73 13.17 5.36
C PRO A 246 -0.66 11.71 5.81
N MET A 247 -1.67 11.22 6.56
CA MET A 247 -1.76 9.80 6.93
C MET A 247 -1.98 8.93 5.70
N GLY A 248 -2.86 9.35 4.79
CA GLY A 248 -3.16 8.63 3.57
C GLY A 248 -1.91 8.44 2.72
N ALA A 249 -1.11 9.48 2.55
CA ALA A 249 0.13 9.40 1.78
C ALA A 249 1.12 8.31 2.26
N THR A 250 0.94 7.79 3.48
CA THR A 250 1.80 6.74 4.06
C THR A 250 1.06 5.44 4.38
N MET A 251 -0.26 5.45 4.50
CA MET A 251 -1.04 4.32 5.01
C MET A 251 -2.20 3.89 4.11
N HIS A 252 -2.70 4.76 3.23
CA HIS A 252 -3.81 4.45 2.31
C HIS A 252 -3.26 3.95 0.98
N MET A 253 -3.26 2.65 0.80
CA MET A 253 -2.53 1.97 -0.26
C MET A 253 -3.42 1.00 -1.04
N ASP A 254 -4.62 1.45 -1.48
CA ASP A 254 -5.58 0.62 -2.22
C ASP A 254 -4.99 0.07 -3.52
N GLY A 255 -4.29 0.91 -4.28
CA GLY A 255 -3.57 0.50 -5.48
C GLY A 255 -2.46 -0.49 -5.16
N SER A 256 -1.65 -0.21 -4.14
CA SER A 256 -0.60 -1.14 -3.71
C SER A 256 -1.15 -2.47 -3.20
N ALA A 257 -2.31 -2.46 -2.54
CA ALA A 257 -2.99 -3.68 -2.11
C ALA A 257 -3.47 -4.52 -3.31
N MET A 258 -4.05 -3.88 -4.35
CA MET A 258 -4.34 -4.55 -5.63
C MET A 258 -3.06 -5.09 -6.29
N SER A 259 -1.99 -4.31 -6.29
CA SER A 259 -0.69 -4.69 -6.83
C SER A 259 -0.09 -5.91 -6.10
N ALA A 260 -0.27 -6.00 -4.78
CA ALA A 260 0.15 -7.15 -4.01
C ALA A 260 -0.53 -8.45 -4.48
N ILE A 261 -1.85 -8.42 -4.68
CA ILE A 261 -2.62 -9.60 -5.12
C ILE A 261 -2.19 -10.06 -6.51
N ILE A 262 -2.04 -9.14 -7.48
CA ILE A 262 -1.64 -9.51 -8.84
C ILE A 262 -0.22 -10.07 -8.88
N LYS A 263 0.70 -9.54 -8.07
CA LYS A 263 2.08 -10.05 -7.96
C LYS A 263 2.13 -11.45 -7.36
N VAL A 264 1.36 -11.69 -6.29
CA VAL A 264 1.26 -13.02 -5.70
C VAL A 264 0.69 -14.01 -6.72
N ALA A 265 -0.40 -13.67 -7.40
CA ALA A 265 -0.99 -14.50 -8.45
C ALA A 265 -0.01 -14.77 -9.60
N PHE A 266 0.76 -13.76 -10.01
CA PHE A 266 1.80 -13.91 -11.02
C PHE A 266 2.89 -14.89 -10.59
N LEU A 267 3.40 -14.74 -9.37
CA LEU A 267 4.42 -15.64 -8.83
C LEU A 267 3.91 -17.08 -8.70
N PHE A 268 2.67 -17.27 -8.21
CA PHE A 268 2.05 -18.60 -8.16
C PHE A 268 2.02 -19.23 -9.55
N GLY A 269 1.65 -18.47 -10.58
CA GLY A 269 1.66 -18.94 -11.96
C GLY A 269 3.08 -19.29 -12.46
N VAL A 270 4.07 -18.42 -12.21
CA VAL A 270 5.46 -18.66 -12.61
C VAL A 270 6.03 -19.93 -11.94
N PHE A 271 5.70 -20.14 -10.66
CA PHE A 271 6.15 -21.35 -9.92
C PHE A 271 5.26 -22.57 -10.16
N GLY A 272 4.28 -22.52 -11.08
CA GLY A 272 3.37 -23.61 -11.39
C GLY A 272 2.51 -24.07 -10.21
N LYS A 273 2.25 -23.17 -9.25
CA LYS A 273 1.42 -23.41 -8.07
C LYS A 273 0.00 -22.91 -8.29
N ASP A 274 -1.00 -23.56 -7.70
CA ASP A 274 -2.37 -23.07 -7.75
C ASP A 274 -2.57 -21.90 -6.75
N PHE A 275 -3.13 -20.79 -7.25
CA PHE A 275 -3.54 -19.67 -6.42
C PHE A 275 -5.00 -19.84 -6.01
N GLY A 276 -5.21 -20.69 -5.01
CA GLY A 276 -6.52 -21.06 -4.51
C GLY A 276 -7.18 -19.97 -3.63
N THR A 277 -8.36 -20.31 -3.11
CA THR A 277 -9.13 -19.37 -2.25
C THR A 277 -8.43 -19.13 -0.91
N TRP A 278 -7.76 -20.13 -0.35
CA TRP A 278 -7.06 -19.98 0.93
C TRP A 278 -5.83 -19.10 0.80
N GLU A 279 -5.03 -19.31 -0.23
CA GLU A 279 -3.87 -18.47 -0.57
C GLU A 279 -4.31 -17.02 -0.85
N ALA A 280 -5.48 -16.84 -1.48
CA ALA A 280 -6.03 -15.52 -1.73
C ALA A 280 -6.47 -14.80 -0.45
N ILE A 281 -7.13 -15.50 0.48
CA ILE A 281 -7.51 -14.93 1.79
C ILE A 281 -6.23 -14.48 2.53
N LEU A 282 -5.22 -15.33 2.59
CA LEU A 282 -3.94 -14.98 3.19
C LEU A 282 -3.28 -13.80 2.47
N ALA A 283 -3.29 -13.80 1.13
CA ALA A 283 -2.73 -12.71 0.34
C ALA A 283 -3.45 -11.39 0.59
N ILE A 284 -4.78 -11.38 0.73
CA ILE A 284 -5.56 -10.19 1.07
C ILE A 284 -5.16 -9.65 2.45
N VAL A 285 -5.08 -10.53 3.45
CA VAL A 285 -4.66 -10.13 4.81
C VAL A 285 -3.25 -9.55 4.76
N VAL A 286 -2.31 -10.26 4.13
CA VAL A 286 -0.92 -9.79 4.01
C VAL A 286 -0.83 -8.48 3.22
N ALA A 287 -1.59 -8.33 2.13
CA ALA A 287 -1.62 -7.12 1.31
C ALA A 287 -2.09 -5.90 2.13
N VAL A 288 -3.17 -6.04 2.89
CA VAL A 288 -3.72 -4.97 3.72
C VAL A 288 -2.72 -4.56 4.81
N PHE A 289 -2.10 -5.51 5.50
CA PHE A 289 -1.12 -5.19 6.54
C PHE A 289 0.23 -4.72 5.97
N SER A 290 0.70 -5.28 4.86
CA SER A 290 1.96 -4.86 4.24
C SER A 290 1.86 -3.47 3.59
N SER A 291 0.65 -3.04 3.20
CA SER A 291 0.43 -1.70 2.65
C SER A 291 0.80 -0.60 3.64
N VAL A 292 0.60 -0.82 4.94
CA VAL A 292 1.04 0.11 6.00
C VAL A 292 2.57 0.19 6.12
N ALA A 293 3.29 -0.84 5.65
CA ALA A 293 4.76 -0.86 5.65
C ALA A 293 5.39 -0.21 4.42
N MET A 294 4.58 0.16 3.43
CA MET A 294 5.06 0.83 2.22
C MET A 294 5.24 2.33 2.48
N SER A 295 6.19 2.93 1.78
CA SER A 295 6.43 4.37 1.86
C SER A 295 5.81 5.09 0.67
N GLY A 296 5.14 6.21 0.90
CA GLY A 296 4.50 7.04 -0.14
C GLY A 296 5.45 7.82 -1.05
N ILE A 297 6.66 7.31 -1.27
CA ILE A 297 7.70 7.88 -2.16
C ILE A 297 7.98 6.94 -3.32
N PRO A 298 8.54 7.44 -4.44
CA PRO A 298 8.87 6.61 -5.60
C PRO A 298 9.74 5.41 -5.23
N GLY A 299 9.36 4.21 -5.66
CA GLY A 299 10.07 2.97 -5.34
C GLY A 299 9.90 2.47 -3.91
N GLY A 300 9.03 3.10 -3.11
CA GLY A 300 8.75 2.70 -1.72
C GLY A 300 8.02 1.36 -1.57
N GLY A 301 7.51 0.80 -2.66
CA GLY A 301 6.82 -0.50 -2.68
C GLY A 301 7.70 -1.72 -2.39
N GLY A 302 9.01 -1.62 -2.58
CA GLY A 302 9.93 -2.77 -2.47
C GLY A 302 9.92 -3.50 -1.12
N THR A 303 9.46 -2.86 -0.05
CA THR A 303 9.22 -3.50 1.25
C THR A 303 8.00 -4.41 1.22
N GLY A 304 6.92 -3.97 0.57
CA GLY A 304 5.71 -4.76 0.42
C GLY A 304 5.95 -6.02 -0.39
N GLU A 305 6.68 -5.91 -1.52
CA GLU A 305 7.07 -7.07 -2.33
C GLU A 305 7.89 -8.08 -1.53
N LEU A 306 8.81 -7.58 -0.68
CA LEU A 306 9.60 -8.49 0.13
C LEU A 306 8.76 -9.21 1.18
N VAL A 307 7.81 -8.52 1.83
CA VAL A 307 6.86 -9.16 2.76
C VAL A 307 6.09 -10.27 2.05
N LEU A 308 5.52 -9.98 0.88
CA LEU A 308 4.78 -10.95 0.08
C LEU A 308 5.64 -12.17 -0.28
N CYS A 309 6.83 -11.94 -0.82
CA CYS A 309 7.73 -13.03 -1.24
C CYS A 309 8.23 -13.85 -0.03
N THR A 310 8.43 -13.21 1.13
CA THR A 310 8.86 -13.93 2.34
C THR A 310 7.74 -14.81 2.89
N VAL A 311 6.49 -14.40 2.78
CA VAL A 311 5.33 -15.16 3.25
C VAL A 311 5.03 -16.34 2.33
N PHE A 312 5.01 -16.11 1.01
CA PHE A 312 4.52 -17.10 0.04
C PHE A 312 5.64 -17.94 -0.59
N PHE A 313 6.86 -17.42 -0.64
CA PHE A 313 8.00 -18.02 -1.36
C PHE A 313 9.30 -17.90 -0.56
N PRO A 314 9.34 -18.30 0.73
CA PRO A 314 10.52 -18.09 1.60
C PRO A 314 11.77 -18.75 1.06
N ASP A 315 11.65 -19.96 0.50
CA ASP A 315 12.76 -20.74 -0.01
C ASP A 315 13.16 -20.36 -1.44
N GLN A 316 12.29 -19.67 -2.15
CA GLN A 316 12.49 -19.19 -3.53
C GLN A 316 12.66 -17.66 -3.59
N LEU A 317 12.97 -17.03 -2.47
CA LEU A 317 13.04 -15.57 -2.34
C LEU A 317 14.00 -14.91 -3.33
N ALA A 318 15.10 -15.58 -3.66
CA ALA A 318 16.10 -15.09 -4.60
C ALA A 318 15.56 -14.91 -6.04
N ILE A 319 14.53 -15.69 -6.40
CA ILE A 319 13.85 -15.61 -7.71
C ILE A 319 12.57 -14.76 -7.60
N ALA A 320 11.74 -15.05 -6.59
CA ALA A 320 10.45 -14.41 -6.42
C ALA A 320 10.54 -12.90 -6.20
N TYR A 321 11.47 -12.45 -5.36
CA TYR A 321 11.56 -11.03 -5.02
C TYR A 321 11.97 -10.13 -6.20
N PRO A 322 12.99 -10.44 -7.01
CA PRO A 322 13.31 -9.64 -8.20
C PRO A 322 12.15 -9.55 -9.20
N ILE A 323 11.39 -10.64 -9.40
CA ILE A 323 10.20 -10.67 -10.24
C ILE A 323 9.13 -9.72 -9.69
N ALA A 324 8.81 -9.85 -8.39
CA ALA A 324 7.83 -8.99 -7.73
C ALA A 324 8.25 -7.51 -7.75
N LEU A 325 9.53 -7.23 -7.51
CA LEU A 325 10.09 -5.87 -7.52
C LEU A 325 10.02 -5.23 -8.91
N ALA A 326 10.33 -6.01 -9.96
CA ALA A 326 10.23 -5.54 -11.33
C ALA A 326 8.77 -5.19 -11.69
N LEU A 327 7.81 -6.08 -11.37
CA LEU A 327 6.38 -5.78 -11.51
C LEU A 327 5.99 -4.54 -10.69
N GLY A 328 6.45 -4.45 -9.45
CA GLY A 328 6.17 -3.33 -8.55
C GLY A 328 6.54 -1.98 -9.16
N ASN A 329 7.73 -1.86 -9.74
CA ASN A 329 8.16 -0.62 -10.39
C ASN A 329 7.34 -0.29 -11.65
N LEU A 330 6.91 -1.30 -12.40
CA LEU A 330 6.13 -1.08 -13.63
C LEU A 330 4.67 -0.69 -13.33
N VAL A 331 4.10 -1.15 -12.22
CA VAL A 331 2.71 -0.85 -11.82
C VAL A 331 2.61 0.36 -10.88
N ASP A 332 3.73 0.94 -10.46
CA ASP A 332 3.79 2.04 -9.49
C ASP A 332 2.99 3.30 -9.93
N PRO A 333 3.04 3.76 -11.19
CA PRO A 333 2.27 4.94 -11.60
C PRO A 333 0.76 4.81 -11.33
N PRO A 334 0.03 3.81 -11.83
CA PRO A 334 -1.39 3.66 -11.56
C PRO A 334 -1.67 3.24 -10.11
N ALA A 335 -0.79 2.50 -9.45
CA ALA A 335 -0.92 2.19 -8.03
C ALA A 335 -0.92 3.46 -7.19
N THR A 336 0.06 4.34 -7.40
CA THR A 336 0.18 5.60 -6.67
C THR A 336 -0.97 6.56 -7.00
N MET A 337 -1.48 6.54 -8.23
CA MET A 337 -2.68 7.29 -8.60
C MET A 337 -3.89 6.85 -7.75
N VAL A 338 -4.12 5.55 -7.63
CA VAL A 338 -5.22 5.02 -6.81
C VAL A 338 -4.99 5.32 -5.33
N ASN A 339 -3.77 5.16 -4.82
CA ASN A 339 -3.43 5.47 -3.44
C ASN A 339 -3.68 6.95 -3.14
N ALA A 340 -2.95 7.84 -3.77
CA ALA A 340 -2.91 9.24 -3.41
C ALA A 340 -4.16 10.03 -3.80
N ALA A 341 -4.74 9.81 -4.99
CA ALA A 341 -6.02 10.42 -5.34
C ALA A 341 -7.16 9.81 -4.50
N GLY A 342 -7.00 8.55 -4.07
CA GLY A 342 -7.88 7.89 -3.11
C GLY A 342 -7.91 8.55 -1.74
N ASP A 343 -6.81 9.15 -1.27
CA ASP A 343 -6.76 9.91 0.00
C ASP A 343 -7.78 11.05 0.02
N TYR A 344 -7.84 11.82 -1.08
CA TYR A 344 -8.82 12.87 -1.24
C TYR A 344 -10.25 12.31 -1.20
N VAL A 345 -10.50 11.18 -1.86
CA VAL A 345 -11.82 10.56 -1.88
C VAL A 345 -12.18 9.95 -0.51
N ALA A 346 -11.24 9.30 0.17
CA ALA A 346 -11.43 8.75 1.50
C ALA A 346 -11.80 9.86 2.52
N SER A 347 -11.30 11.07 2.32
CA SER A 347 -11.62 12.21 3.17
C SER A 347 -13.11 12.57 3.17
N TYR A 348 -13.88 12.26 2.10
CA TYR A 348 -15.34 12.39 2.09
C TYR A 348 -16.02 11.48 3.11
N ILE A 349 -15.53 10.24 3.20
CA ILE A 349 -16.05 9.25 4.14
C ILE A 349 -15.76 9.72 5.56
N VAL A 350 -14.52 10.10 5.83
CA VAL A 350 -14.09 10.54 7.16
C VAL A 350 -14.85 11.80 7.57
N GLU A 351 -15.00 12.80 6.69
CA GLU A 351 -15.78 14.01 6.96
C GLU A 351 -17.22 13.70 7.33
N SER A 352 -17.84 12.74 6.63
CA SER A 352 -19.20 12.28 6.91
C SER A 352 -19.37 11.70 8.32
N PHE A 353 -18.41 10.92 8.78
CA PHE A 353 -18.44 10.32 10.13
C PHE A 353 -18.08 11.31 11.24
N VAL A 354 -17.28 12.33 10.93
CA VAL A 354 -16.82 13.32 11.92
C VAL A 354 -17.80 14.48 12.04
N THR A 355 -18.22 15.05 10.91
CA THR A 355 -19.04 16.28 10.85
C THR A 355 -20.53 15.97 10.60
N GLY A 356 -20.83 14.80 10.03
CA GLY A 356 -22.19 14.33 9.76
C GLY A 356 -22.53 14.27 8.26
N LYS A 357 -23.50 13.42 7.92
CA LYS A 357 -23.83 13.03 6.53
C LYS A 357 -24.20 14.19 5.58
N ASN A 358 -24.63 15.33 6.11
CA ASN A 358 -25.11 16.48 5.32
C ASN A 358 -24.05 17.58 5.15
N TRP A 359 -22.78 17.30 5.47
CA TRP A 359 -21.71 18.30 5.44
C TRP A 359 -21.56 18.98 4.07
N LEU A 360 -21.57 18.22 2.99
CA LEU A 360 -21.45 18.75 1.64
C LEU A 360 -22.71 19.53 1.20
N GLN A 361 -23.91 19.05 1.58
CA GLN A 361 -25.16 19.72 1.26
C GLN A 361 -25.26 21.09 1.94
N LYS A 362 -24.79 21.21 3.18
CA LYS A 362 -24.72 22.47 3.90
C LYS A 362 -23.81 23.48 3.21
N LYS A 363 -22.74 23.00 2.54
CA LYS A 363 -21.85 23.84 1.75
C LYS A 363 -22.47 24.22 0.41
N LEU A 364 -23.07 23.27 -0.31
CA LEU A 364 -23.64 23.53 -1.64
C LEU A 364 -24.93 24.37 -1.59
N HIS A 365 -25.71 24.26 -0.49
CA HIS A 365 -27.00 24.92 -0.31
C HIS A 365 -27.12 25.52 1.07
N PRO A 366 -26.27 26.52 1.41
CA PRO A 366 -26.25 27.11 2.76
C PRO A 366 -27.60 27.74 3.18
N GLU A 367 -28.37 28.24 2.23
CA GLU A 367 -29.69 28.81 2.50
C GLU A 367 -30.67 27.79 3.12
N GLN A 368 -30.59 26.52 2.76
CA GLN A 368 -31.51 25.48 3.27
C GLN A 368 -31.19 25.07 4.72
N TYR A 369 -30.04 25.48 5.25
CA TYR A 369 -29.54 25.10 6.57
C TYR A 369 -29.30 26.31 7.49
N LYS A 370 -29.61 27.54 7.06
CA LYS A 370 -29.71 28.72 7.93
C LYS A 370 -30.99 28.57 8.75
N LYS A 371 -30.84 28.19 10.05
CA LYS A 371 -31.89 28.31 11.07
C LYS A 371 -31.74 29.62 11.79
#